data_159adc4f61df1d52e08bc3c90d5dec1c
#
_entry.id   159adc4f61df1d52e08bc3c90d5dec1c
#
_cell.length_a   1.000
_cell.length_b   1.000
_cell.length_c   1.000
_cell.angle_alpha   90.00
_cell.angle_beta   90.00
_cell.angle_gamma   90.00
#
_symmetry.space_group_name_H-M   'P 1'
#
loop_
_entity.id
_entity.type
_entity.pdbx_description
1 polymer ?
#
loop_
_entity_poly.entity_id
_entity_poly.type
_entity_poly.pdbx_seq_one_letter_code
_entity_poly.pdbx_strand_id
1 'polypeptide(L)'
;MDIELLTAPGCPNAAAAKQTITDCLTTLGIDGPIIEHIGRHPSPTVLVDGVDVMRPEAGTPIGDACRLDLPTHQRILDALRAHGPDHGHTPYTPTKPAMPDQSAGTPQSVAAAAQQLPPAIRELHRAVLRGFRDRGQAHRDDLRAAAAALEVDPDSALHQLASADLVHTAPDGQIEIAYPFSGRPTSHTVHLAGHPPVAAMCAIDALGIPLMTGTDGVIDSADPDTGVPIGIQRRGNEWTWRPATTAVVIGHTRCCGTLADTLCRSITFHTDPQHAQSHLDNHPELQGLILSQYDAIALAQAAFGPLLTS
;
A
#
# COMPACT_ATOMS: atom_id res chain seq x y z
N MET A 1 -32.09 9.26 5.11
CA MET A 1 -30.66 8.96 5.25
C MET A 1 -30.09 9.95 6.24
N ASP A 2 -29.70 9.46 7.40
CA ASP A 2 -29.11 10.27 8.48
C ASP A 2 -27.60 10.08 8.46
N ILE A 3 -26.87 11.21 8.45
CA ILE A 3 -25.40 11.19 8.42
C ILE A 3 -24.91 11.84 9.70
N GLU A 4 -24.25 11.04 10.53
CA GLU A 4 -23.79 11.46 11.84
C GLU A 4 -22.26 11.42 11.92
N LEU A 5 -21.67 12.42 12.53
CA LEU A 5 -20.26 12.49 12.87
C LEU A 5 -20.09 12.53 14.40
N LEU A 6 -19.63 11.41 14.96
CA LEU A 6 -19.36 11.30 16.40
C LEU A 6 -17.90 11.69 16.66
N THR A 7 -17.67 12.65 17.55
CA THR A 7 -16.33 13.13 17.89
C THR A 7 -16.14 13.30 19.39
N ALA A 8 -14.91 13.06 19.86
CA ALA A 8 -14.47 13.43 21.20
C ALA A 8 -14.10 14.92 21.23
N PRO A 9 -14.28 15.61 22.39
CA PRO A 9 -13.83 16.98 22.54
C PRO A 9 -12.33 17.11 22.22
N GLY A 10 -11.99 18.04 21.31
CA GLY A 10 -10.60 18.30 20.93
C GLY A 10 -9.98 17.26 19.98
N CYS A 11 -10.77 16.38 19.36
CA CYS A 11 -10.27 15.43 18.38
C CYS A 11 -9.60 16.14 17.19
N PRO A 12 -8.30 15.91 16.92
CA PRO A 12 -7.58 16.58 15.85
C PRO A 12 -8.08 16.18 14.45
N ASN A 13 -8.73 15.03 14.33
CA ASN A 13 -9.22 14.50 13.05
C ASN A 13 -10.68 14.83 12.77
N ALA A 14 -11.39 15.52 13.68
CA ALA A 14 -12.81 15.82 13.54
C ALA A 14 -13.10 16.68 12.29
N ALA A 15 -12.30 17.74 12.09
CA ALA A 15 -12.46 18.65 10.94
C ALA A 15 -12.19 17.93 9.61
N ALA A 16 -11.15 17.12 9.54
CA ALA A 16 -10.81 16.34 8.35
C ALA A 16 -11.92 15.32 8.01
N ALA A 17 -12.46 14.60 9.00
CA ALA A 17 -13.57 13.67 8.80
C ALA A 17 -14.82 14.38 8.28
N LYS A 18 -15.15 15.55 8.85
CA LYS A 18 -16.28 16.39 8.38
C LYS A 18 -16.10 16.83 6.93
N GLN A 19 -14.88 17.28 6.58
CA GLN A 19 -14.59 17.66 5.20
C GLN A 19 -14.75 16.47 4.25
N THR A 20 -14.24 15.30 4.60
CA THR A 20 -14.38 14.08 3.79
C THR A 20 -15.85 13.73 3.55
N ILE A 21 -16.72 13.84 4.57
CA ILE A 21 -18.17 13.63 4.40
C ILE A 21 -18.75 14.65 3.43
N THR A 22 -18.42 15.95 3.60
CA THR A 22 -18.89 17.04 2.75
C THR A 22 -18.50 16.80 1.28
N ASP A 23 -17.28 16.39 1.02
CA ASP A 23 -16.77 16.09 -0.33
C ASP A 23 -17.52 14.90 -0.95
N CYS A 24 -17.80 13.86 -0.16
CA CYS A 24 -18.59 12.70 -0.60
C CYS A 24 -20.04 13.10 -0.95
N LEU A 25 -20.67 13.91 -0.13
CA LEU A 25 -22.02 14.42 -0.38
C LEU A 25 -22.08 15.25 -1.66
N THR A 26 -21.11 16.16 -1.84
CA THR A 26 -20.97 16.97 -3.05
C THR A 26 -20.78 16.10 -4.29
N THR A 27 -19.93 15.07 -4.19
CA THR A 27 -19.65 14.13 -5.30
C THR A 27 -20.90 13.35 -5.74
N LEU A 28 -21.77 13.03 -4.80
CA LEU A 28 -23.02 12.30 -5.08
C LEU A 28 -24.23 13.20 -5.35
N GLY A 29 -24.06 14.54 -5.24
CA GLY A 29 -25.17 15.50 -5.38
C GLY A 29 -26.23 15.33 -4.30
N ILE A 30 -25.84 14.87 -3.10
CA ILE A 30 -26.74 14.67 -1.97
C ILE A 30 -26.74 15.92 -1.11
N ASP A 31 -27.90 16.54 -0.98
CA ASP A 31 -28.13 17.64 -0.04
C ASP A 31 -28.66 17.07 1.28
N GLY A 32 -27.87 17.15 2.34
CA GLY A 32 -28.27 16.69 3.66
C GLY A 32 -27.37 17.27 4.76
N PRO A 33 -27.94 17.51 5.97
CA PRO A 33 -27.13 17.98 7.09
C PRO A 33 -26.24 16.85 7.64
N ILE A 34 -25.03 17.21 8.06
CA ILE A 34 -24.17 16.34 8.88
C ILE A 34 -24.53 16.63 10.34
N ILE A 35 -25.03 15.64 11.05
CA ILE A 35 -25.39 15.74 12.48
C ILE A 35 -24.12 15.47 13.29
N GLU A 36 -23.62 16.46 14.00
CA GLU A 36 -22.41 16.34 14.80
C GLU A 36 -22.75 16.05 16.27
N HIS A 37 -22.17 14.99 16.81
CA HIS A 37 -22.26 14.63 18.21
C HIS A 37 -20.89 14.74 18.87
N ILE A 38 -20.70 15.72 19.74
CA ILE A 38 -19.47 15.89 20.51
C ILE A 38 -19.67 15.30 21.91
N GLY A 39 -18.88 14.25 22.24
CA GLY A 39 -19.06 13.56 23.50
C GLY A 39 -18.04 12.44 23.71
N ARG A 40 -18.41 11.47 24.56
CA ARG A 40 -17.58 10.29 24.82
C ARG A 40 -17.84 9.21 23.76
N HIS A 41 -17.20 9.38 22.62
CA HIS A 41 -17.32 8.47 21.47
C HIS A 41 -15.94 8.06 20.96
N PRO A 42 -15.78 6.87 20.36
CA PRO A 42 -14.64 6.57 19.53
C PRO A 42 -14.56 7.61 18.38
N SER A 43 -13.44 8.32 18.27
CA SER A 43 -13.40 9.57 17.48
C SER A 43 -12.28 9.58 16.44
N PRO A 44 -12.56 10.05 15.21
CA PRO A 44 -13.87 10.32 14.64
C PRO A 44 -14.60 9.05 14.18
N THR A 45 -15.93 8.98 14.35
CA THR A 45 -16.76 7.92 13.79
C THR A 45 -17.81 8.53 12.88
N VAL A 46 -17.98 7.99 11.69
CA VAL A 46 -19.05 8.37 10.74
C VAL A 46 -20.08 7.26 10.69
N LEU A 47 -21.34 7.64 10.94
CA LEU A 47 -22.47 6.75 10.78
C LEU A 47 -23.33 7.18 9.60
N VAL A 48 -23.85 6.23 8.85
CA VAL A 48 -24.89 6.41 7.84
C VAL A 48 -26.07 5.53 8.25
N ASP A 49 -27.22 6.14 8.52
CA ASP A 49 -28.40 5.47 9.09
C ASP A 49 -28.08 4.61 10.32
N GLY A 50 -27.21 5.13 11.21
CA GLY A 50 -26.80 4.47 12.44
C GLY A 50 -25.72 3.37 12.28
N VAL A 51 -25.23 3.10 11.06
CA VAL A 51 -24.20 2.09 10.77
C VAL A 51 -22.83 2.74 10.64
N ASP A 52 -21.83 2.24 11.39
CA ASP A 52 -20.44 2.71 11.31
C ASP A 52 -19.84 2.34 9.95
N VAL A 53 -19.48 3.35 9.14
CA VAL A 53 -18.94 3.16 7.78
C VAL A 53 -17.63 2.37 7.75
N MET A 54 -16.86 2.37 8.83
CA MET A 54 -15.60 1.63 8.93
C MET A 54 -15.77 0.23 9.51
N ARG A 55 -16.83 0.00 10.32
CA ARG A 55 -17.11 -1.27 11.01
C ARG A 55 -18.59 -1.62 10.96
N PRO A 56 -19.17 -1.86 9.78
CA PRO A 56 -20.62 -2.07 9.65
C PRO A 56 -21.14 -3.28 10.47
N GLU A 57 -20.29 -4.27 10.73
CA GLU A 57 -20.63 -5.45 11.52
C GLU A 57 -20.53 -5.27 13.05
N ALA A 58 -19.94 -4.16 13.50
CA ALA A 58 -19.60 -4.01 14.92
C ALA A 58 -20.70 -3.38 15.80
N GLY A 59 -21.83 -2.96 15.21
CA GLY A 59 -22.89 -2.24 15.91
C GLY A 59 -22.48 -0.83 16.32
N THR A 60 -23.29 -0.22 17.22
CA THR A 60 -23.03 1.17 17.66
C THR A 60 -21.73 1.29 18.45
N PRO A 61 -20.81 2.17 18.07
CA PRO A 61 -19.53 2.32 18.76
C PRO A 61 -19.71 2.80 20.21
N ILE A 62 -19.08 2.10 21.17
CA ILE A 62 -19.12 2.44 22.60
C ILE A 62 -17.70 2.72 23.11
N GLY A 63 -17.53 3.77 23.90
CA GLY A 63 -16.26 4.15 24.54
C GLY A 63 -15.75 5.52 24.12
N ASP A 64 -14.60 5.93 24.67
CA ASP A 64 -13.93 7.20 24.39
C ASP A 64 -12.46 6.93 24.00
N ALA A 65 -12.24 6.46 22.80
CA ALA A 65 -10.91 6.19 22.28
C ALA A 65 -10.66 6.95 20.98
N CYS A 66 -9.41 7.38 20.72
CA CYS A 66 -9.02 7.79 19.39
C CYS A 66 -9.10 6.60 18.45
N ARG A 67 -9.79 6.75 17.34
CA ARG A 67 -9.84 5.74 16.29
C ARG A 67 -8.59 5.81 15.44
N LEU A 68 -8.01 4.65 15.17
CA LEU A 68 -6.91 4.49 14.23
C LEU A 68 -7.42 4.21 12.81
N ASP A 69 -8.64 3.65 12.70
CA ASP A 69 -9.36 3.40 11.46
C ASP A 69 -10.20 4.64 11.10
N LEU A 70 -9.56 5.66 10.52
CA LEU A 70 -10.22 6.90 10.13
C LEU A 70 -11.19 6.65 8.96
N PRO A 71 -12.34 7.37 8.92
CA PRO A 71 -13.30 7.26 7.82
C PRO A 71 -12.65 7.67 6.49
N THR A 72 -12.57 6.73 5.55
CA THR A 72 -12.04 7.00 4.22
C THR A 72 -13.12 7.51 3.27
N HIS A 73 -12.74 8.33 2.29
CA HIS A 73 -13.64 8.84 1.26
C HIS A 73 -14.42 7.70 0.56
N GLN A 74 -13.73 6.62 0.19
CA GLN A 74 -14.36 5.48 -0.49
C GLN A 74 -15.40 4.78 0.39
N ARG A 75 -15.10 4.52 1.67
CA ARG A 75 -16.04 3.89 2.62
C ARG A 75 -17.29 4.71 2.84
N ILE A 76 -17.13 6.04 2.95
CA ILE A 76 -18.25 6.97 3.08
C ILE A 76 -19.09 6.95 1.79
N LEU A 77 -18.46 7.04 0.60
CA LEU A 77 -19.18 6.96 -0.67
C LEU A 77 -19.98 5.66 -0.81
N ASP A 78 -19.39 4.53 -0.45
CA ASP A 78 -20.05 3.23 -0.56
C ASP A 78 -21.25 3.13 0.40
N ALA A 79 -21.09 3.62 1.63
CA ALA A 79 -22.20 3.68 2.60
C ALA A 79 -23.32 4.60 2.12
N LEU A 80 -22.99 5.80 1.61
CA LEU A 80 -23.98 6.75 1.09
C LEU A 80 -24.74 6.20 -0.14
N ARG A 81 -24.07 5.49 -1.03
CA ARG A 81 -24.69 4.82 -2.18
C ARG A 81 -25.61 3.69 -1.77
N ALA A 82 -25.23 2.93 -0.74
CA ALA A 82 -26.04 1.81 -0.24
C ALA A 82 -27.37 2.29 0.39
N HIS A 83 -27.43 3.52 0.87
CA HIS A 83 -28.57 4.10 1.59
C HIS A 83 -29.27 5.24 0.83
N GLY A 84 -28.82 5.56 -0.40
CA GLY A 84 -29.41 6.64 -1.24
C GLY A 84 -30.84 6.33 -1.71
N PRO A 85 -31.67 7.36 -2.09
CA PRO A 85 -33.04 7.16 -2.50
C PRO A 85 -33.15 6.31 -3.78
N ASP A 86 -34.03 5.36 -3.71
CA ASP A 86 -34.46 4.30 -4.59
C ASP A 86 -34.20 4.49 -6.10
N HIS A 87 -33.29 3.68 -6.64
CA HIS A 87 -33.41 3.21 -8.01
C HIS A 87 -33.69 1.72 -7.96
N GLY A 88 -34.98 1.37 -8.12
CA GLY A 88 -35.58 0.09 -8.46
C GLY A 88 -34.88 -1.17 -7.93
N HIS A 89 -35.51 -1.84 -6.98
CA HIS A 89 -35.15 -3.17 -6.47
C HIS A 89 -34.97 -4.18 -7.61
N THR A 90 -33.70 -4.49 -7.92
CA THR A 90 -33.30 -5.81 -8.36
C THR A 90 -32.53 -6.44 -7.20
N PRO A 91 -32.76 -7.71 -6.82
CA PRO A 91 -32.02 -8.33 -5.74
C PRO A 91 -30.54 -8.34 -6.10
N TYR A 92 -29.75 -7.60 -5.31
CA TYR A 92 -28.30 -7.54 -5.42
C TYR A 92 -27.75 -8.91 -5.04
N THR A 93 -27.43 -9.70 -6.05
CA THR A 93 -26.42 -10.73 -5.91
C THR A 93 -25.09 -9.99 -5.74
N PRO A 94 -24.28 -10.25 -4.69
CA PRO A 94 -22.99 -9.59 -4.55
C PRO A 94 -22.07 -10.04 -5.69
N THR A 95 -22.22 -9.41 -6.83
CA THR A 95 -21.17 -9.41 -7.84
C THR A 95 -20.08 -8.54 -7.22
N LYS A 96 -18.96 -9.19 -6.83
CA LYS A 96 -17.68 -8.54 -6.54
C LYS A 96 -17.57 -7.34 -7.49
N PRO A 97 -17.42 -6.09 -6.99
CA PRO A 97 -17.27 -4.95 -7.88
C PRO A 97 -16.19 -5.31 -8.87
N ALA A 98 -16.50 -5.21 -10.15
CA ALA A 98 -15.49 -5.29 -11.18
C ALA A 98 -14.55 -4.11 -10.90
N MET A 99 -13.45 -4.39 -10.23
CA MET A 99 -12.31 -3.48 -10.17
C MET A 99 -11.98 -3.18 -11.63
N PRO A 100 -11.69 -1.90 -11.98
CA PRO A 100 -11.20 -1.61 -13.32
C PRO A 100 -10.09 -2.60 -13.59
N ASP A 101 -10.13 -3.21 -14.75
CA ASP A 101 -9.24 -4.27 -15.22
C ASP A 101 -7.81 -4.06 -14.70
N GLN A 102 -7.45 -4.78 -13.61
CA GLN A 102 -6.17 -4.70 -12.94
C GLN A 102 -5.16 -5.61 -13.65
N SER A 103 -5.17 -5.62 -14.97
CA SER A 103 -4.19 -6.29 -15.79
C SER A 103 -2.85 -5.54 -15.88
N ALA A 104 -2.68 -4.44 -15.15
CA ALA A 104 -1.41 -3.74 -15.00
C ALA A 104 -1.10 -3.54 -13.50
N GLY A 105 -0.42 -4.51 -12.95
CA GLY A 105 0.59 -4.42 -11.90
C GLY A 105 0.35 -3.49 -10.70
N THR A 106 -0.64 -3.75 -9.83
CA THR A 106 -0.65 -3.16 -8.49
C THR A 106 0.28 -3.95 -7.55
N PRO A 107 0.88 -3.32 -6.50
CA PRO A 107 1.71 -4.04 -5.51
C PRO A 107 1.03 -5.26 -4.89
N GLN A 108 -0.31 -5.32 -4.84
CA GLN A 108 -1.08 -6.51 -4.44
C GLN A 108 -0.85 -7.71 -5.38
N SER A 109 -0.42 -7.49 -6.60
CA SER A 109 -0.20 -8.54 -7.58
C SER A 109 1.07 -9.36 -7.33
N VAL A 110 2.08 -8.82 -6.62
CA VAL A 110 3.37 -9.49 -6.38
C VAL A 110 3.18 -10.79 -5.59
N ALA A 111 2.50 -10.74 -4.43
CA ALA A 111 2.23 -11.95 -3.65
C ALA A 111 1.30 -12.92 -4.39
N ALA A 112 0.30 -12.41 -5.10
CA ALA A 112 -0.61 -13.24 -5.90
C ALA A 112 0.12 -13.92 -7.06
N ALA A 113 0.97 -13.19 -7.78
CA ALA A 113 1.80 -13.75 -8.86
C ALA A 113 2.76 -14.83 -8.32
N ALA A 114 3.41 -14.57 -7.18
CA ALA A 114 4.29 -15.55 -6.55
C ALA A 114 3.54 -16.82 -6.10
N GLN A 115 2.31 -16.69 -5.63
CA GLN A 115 1.48 -17.86 -5.24
C GLN A 115 1.09 -18.74 -6.43
N GLN A 116 0.97 -18.17 -7.62
CA GLN A 116 0.61 -18.92 -8.84
C GLN A 116 1.79 -19.71 -9.42
N LEU A 117 3.02 -19.44 -8.99
CA LEU A 117 4.20 -20.17 -9.45
C LEU A 117 4.18 -21.62 -8.98
N PRO A 118 4.77 -22.56 -9.76
CA PRO A 118 5.05 -23.91 -9.30
C PRO A 118 5.86 -23.88 -7.98
N PRO A 119 5.68 -24.84 -7.07
CA PRO A 119 6.34 -24.83 -5.75
C PRO A 119 7.86 -24.66 -5.82
N ALA A 120 8.55 -25.35 -6.73
CA ALA A 120 10.00 -25.24 -6.90
C ALA A 120 10.42 -23.84 -7.39
N ILE A 121 9.68 -23.24 -8.32
CA ILE A 121 9.97 -21.88 -8.82
C ILE A 121 9.71 -20.83 -7.73
N ARG A 122 8.67 -21.04 -6.92
CA ARG A 122 8.37 -20.18 -5.77
C ARG A 122 9.49 -20.24 -4.72
N GLU A 123 10.04 -21.42 -4.45
CA GLU A 123 11.16 -21.56 -3.53
C GLU A 123 12.43 -20.90 -4.09
N LEU A 124 12.63 -20.99 -5.40
CA LEU A 124 13.70 -20.27 -6.08
C LEU A 124 13.54 -18.73 -5.96
N HIS A 125 12.32 -18.22 -6.13
CA HIS A 125 12.01 -16.82 -5.86
C HIS A 125 12.39 -16.43 -4.43
N ARG A 126 12.00 -17.21 -3.43
CA ARG A 126 12.39 -17.00 -2.04
C ARG A 126 13.90 -17.01 -1.83
N ALA A 127 14.64 -17.89 -2.52
CA ALA A 127 16.10 -17.91 -2.45
C ALA A 127 16.72 -16.61 -2.98
N VAL A 128 16.18 -16.03 -4.05
CA VAL A 128 16.59 -14.73 -4.57
C VAL A 128 16.33 -13.62 -3.54
N LEU A 129 15.12 -13.58 -2.96
CA LEU A 129 14.76 -12.58 -1.94
C LEU A 129 15.66 -12.68 -0.69
N ARG A 130 15.97 -13.91 -0.22
CA ARG A 130 16.94 -14.13 0.87
C ARG A 130 18.33 -13.64 0.48
N GLY A 131 18.74 -13.82 -0.78
CA GLY A 131 20.02 -13.31 -1.30
C GLY A 131 20.13 -11.80 -1.12
N PHE A 132 19.10 -11.04 -1.48
CA PHE A 132 19.06 -9.60 -1.26
C PHE A 132 19.10 -9.26 0.23
N ARG A 133 18.26 -9.89 1.05
CA ARG A 133 18.24 -9.65 2.49
C ARG A 133 19.61 -9.87 3.15
N ASP A 134 20.27 -10.98 2.82
CA ASP A 134 21.45 -11.45 3.55
C ASP A 134 22.75 -10.81 3.05
N ARG A 135 22.83 -10.41 1.79
CA ARG A 135 24.04 -9.90 1.14
C ARG A 135 23.90 -8.52 0.49
N GLY A 136 22.68 -7.93 0.50
CA GLY A 136 22.40 -6.68 -0.19
C GLY A 136 22.20 -6.83 -1.70
N GLN A 137 22.41 -8.03 -2.23
CA GLN A 137 22.29 -8.34 -3.66
C GLN A 137 22.06 -9.84 -3.86
N ALA A 138 21.57 -10.22 -5.04
CA ALA A 138 21.44 -11.59 -5.45
C ALA A 138 22.15 -11.81 -6.81
N HIS A 139 22.85 -12.91 -6.95
CA HIS A 139 23.58 -13.25 -8.16
C HIS A 139 22.93 -14.43 -8.88
N ARG A 140 23.11 -14.47 -10.21
CA ARG A 140 22.61 -15.57 -11.04
C ARG A 140 23.22 -16.93 -10.62
N ASP A 141 24.42 -16.92 -10.08
CA ASP A 141 25.07 -18.16 -9.61
C ASP A 141 24.40 -18.72 -8.35
N ASP A 142 23.88 -17.85 -7.46
CA ASP A 142 23.08 -18.28 -6.30
C ASP A 142 21.77 -18.94 -6.76
N LEU A 143 21.14 -18.36 -7.79
CA LEU A 143 19.94 -18.90 -8.38
C LEU A 143 20.23 -20.27 -9.04
N ARG A 144 21.35 -20.41 -9.75
CA ARG A 144 21.77 -21.69 -10.33
C ARG A 144 22.00 -22.76 -9.27
N ALA A 145 22.68 -22.41 -8.17
CA ALA A 145 22.90 -23.34 -7.08
C ALA A 145 21.58 -23.79 -6.42
N ALA A 146 20.66 -22.86 -6.19
CA ALA A 146 19.34 -23.16 -5.65
C ALA A 146 18.49 -23.99 -6.64
N ALA A 147 18.56 -23.70 -7.93
CA ALA A 147 17.86 -24.44 -8.99
C ALA A 147 18.34 -25.88 -9.07
N ALA A 148 19.66 -26.11 -8.99
CA ALA A 148 20.24 -27.45 -8.96
C ALA A 148 19.76 -28.27 -7.75
N ALA A 149 19.63 -27.63 -6.57
CA ALA A 149 19.12 -28.29 -5.36
C ALA A 149 17.63 -28.65 -5.47
N LEU A 150 16.87 -27.94 -6.31
CA LEU A 150 15.44 -28.16 -6.57
C LEU A 150 15.17 -29.01 -7.82
N GLU A 151 16.23 -29.47 -8.48
CA GLU A 151 16.18 -30.26 -9.74
C GLU A 151 15.40 -29.54 -10.86
N VAL A 152 15.51 -28.18 -10.94
CA VAL A 152 14.91 -27.38 -11.98
C VAL A 152 15.96 -26.74 -12.88
N ASP A 153 15.62 -26.56 -14.14
CA ASP A 153 16.48 -25.82 -15.06
C ASP A 153 16.52 -24.33 -14.72
N PRO A 154 17.71 -23.75 -14.42
CA PRO A 154 17.82 -22.38 -13.94
C PRO A 154 17.39 -21.33 -14.95
N ASP A 155 17.60 -21.58 -16.26
CA ASP A 155 17.22 -20.62 -17.28
C ASP A 155 15.70 -20.61 -17.52
N SER A 156 15.06 -21.78 -17.50
CA SER A 156 13.60 -21.92 -17.53
C SER A 156 12.95 -21.29 -16.29
N ALA A 157 13.54 -21.50 -15.11
CA ALA A 157 13.05 -20.92 -13.86
C ALA A 157 13.13 -19.39 -13.87
N LEU A 158 14.25 -18.83 -14.33
CA LEU A 158 14.43 -17.40 -14.46
C LEU A 158 13.44 -16.80 -15.47
N HIS A 159 13.21 -17.50 -16.59
CA HIS A 159 12.20 -17.08 -17.58
C HIS A 159 10.78 -17.03 -16.97
N GLN A 160 10.40 -18.03 -16.16
CA GLN A 160 9.11 -18.04 -15.46
C GLN A 160 8.98 -16.89 -14.47
N LEU A 161 10.04 -16.61 -13.69
CA LEU A 161 10.08 -15.49 -12.75
C LEU A 161 9.96 -14.12 -13.46
N ALA A 162 10.65 -13.96 -14.60
CA ALA A 162 10.59 -12.76 -15.41
C ALA A 162 9.21 -12.60 -16.10
N SER A 163 8.62 -13.69 -16.59
CA SER A 163 7.29 -13.69 -17.20
C SER A 163 6.18 -13.36 -16.21
N ALA A 164 6.39 -13.68 -14.91
CA ALA A 164 5.52 -13.30 -13.82
C ALA A 164 5.80 -11.89 -13.27
N ASP A 165 6.70 -11.13 -13.89
CA ASP A 165 7.16 -9.80 -13.47
C ASP A 165 7.67 -9.76 -12.01
N LEU A 166 8.32 -10.83 -11.54
CA LEU A 166 8.83 -10.94 -10.17
C LEU A 166 10.33 -10.70 -10.04
N VAL A 167 11.10 -11.10 -11.07
CA VAL A 167 12.56 -10.98 -11.10
C VAL A 167 13.01 -10.55 -12.49
N HIS A 168 13.85 -9.53 -12.55
CA HIS A 168 14.47 -9.06 -13.79
C HIS A 168 15.99 -9.08 -13.69
N THR A 169 16.63 -9.39 -14.80
CA THR A 169 18.09 -9.44 -14.92
C THR A 169 18.57 -8.36 -15.87
N ALA A 170 19.71 -7.75 -15.56
CA ALA A 170 20.45 -6.91 -16.46
C ALA A 170 21.08 -7.74 -17.61
N PRO A 171 21.52 -7.11 -18.70
CA PRO A 171 22.18 -7.79 -19.84
C PRO A 171 23.45 -8.58 -19.44
N ASP A 172 24.14 -8.19 -18.37
CA ASP A 172 25.29 -8.88 -17.82
C ASP A 172 24.92 -10.10 -16.95
N GLY A 173 23.62 -10.37 -16.76
CA GLY A 173 23.09 -11.50 -16.00
C GLY A 173 22.97 -11.26 -14.50
N GLN A 174 23.26 -10.06 -13.99
CA GLN A 174 22.99 -9.70 -12.61
C GLN A 174 21.48 -9.59 -12.38
N ILE A 175 21.01 -10.00 -11.20
CA ILE A 175 19.61 -9.79 -10.80
C ILE A 175 19.46 -8.33 -10.42
N GLU A 176 18.78 -7.57 -11.28
CA GLU A 176 18.59 -6.13 -11.14
C GLU A 176 17.37 -5.78 -10.31
N ILE A 177 16.31 -6.58 -10.42
CA ILE A 177 15.06 -6.39 -9.69
C ILE A 177 14.60 -7.74 -9.17
N ALA A 178 14.21 -7.78 -7.90
CA ALA A 178 13.42 -8.86 -7.32
C ALA A 178 12.48 -8.23 -6.29
N TYR A 179 11.28 -7.88 -6.72
CA TYR A 179 10.36 -7.12 -5.85
C TYR A 179 10.21 -7.73 -4.47
N PRO A 180 10.38 -6.92 -3.39
CA PRO A 180 10.48 -5.45 -3.34
C PRO A 180 11.90 -4.86 -3.49
N PHE A 181 12.93 -5.66 -3.75
CA PHE A 181 14.32 -5.24 -3.80
C PHE A 181 14.73 -4.68 -5.16
N SER A 182 15.63 -3.68 -5.13
CA SER A 182 16.40 -3.20 -6.27
C SER A 182 17.86 -3.60 -6.14
N GLY A 183 18.45 -4.15 -7.20
CA GLY A 183 19.89 -4.38 -7.32
C GLY A 183 20.69 -3.10 -7.62
N ARG A 184 20.00 -1.98 -7.86
CA ARG A 184 20.59 -0.66 -8.09
C ARG A 184 20.17 0.32 -6.99
N PRO A 185 20.99 1.33 -6.68
CA PRO A 185 20.60 2.40 -5.77
C PRO A 185 19.31 3.09 -6.25
N THR A 186 18.42 3.39 -5.31
CA THR A 186 17.20 4.17 -5.52
C THR A 186 17.13 5.28 -4.48
N SER A 187 16.04 6.04 -4.45
CA SER A 187 15.75 7.00 -3.39
C SER A 187 15.35 6.37 -2.05
N HIS A 188 15.22 5.03 -1.99
CA HIS A 188 14.76 4.30 -0.82
C HIS A 188 15.81 3.28 -0.38
N THR A 189 16.45 3.54 0.75
CA THR A 189 17.39 2.58 1.36
C THR A 189 16.79 1.99 2.62
N VAL A 190 16.83 0.67 2.76
CA VAL A 190 16.29 -0.05 3.91
C VAL A 190 17.45 -0.71 4.67
N HIS A 191 17.56 -0.40 5.96
CA HIS A 191 18.52 -0.94 6.90
C HIS A 191 17.81 -1.95 7.81
N LEU A 192 17.94 -3.22 7.55
CA LEU A 192 17.40 -4.28 8.39
C LEU A 192 18.39 -4.60 9.53
N ALA A 193 17.88 -4.87 10.73
CA ALA A 193 18.74 -5.22 11.87
C ALA A 193 19.54 -6.50 11.58
N GLY A 194 20.88 -6.40 11.65
CA GLY A 194 21.79 -7.53 11.41
C GLY A 194 22.06 -7.88 9.96
N HIS A 195 21.59 -7.07 9.01
CA HIS A 195 21.77 -7.30 7.57
C HIS A 195 22.40 -6.07 6.89
N PRO A 196 23.03 -6.23 5.71
CA PRO A 196 23.50 -5.11 4.92
C PRO A 196 22.33 -4.24 4.44
N PRO A 197 22.56 -2.95 4.15
CA PRO A 197 21.53 -2.10 3.57
C PRO A 197 21.13 -2.59 2.18
N VAL A 198 19.85 -2.43 1.86
CA VAL A 198 19.27 -2.79 0.58
C VAL A 198 18.50 -1.61 -0.03
N ALA A 199 18.44 -1.54 -1.34
CA ALA A 199 17.60 -0.58 -2.03
C ALA A 199 16.21 -1.20 -2.29
N ALA A 200 15.15 -0.38 -2.16
CA ALA A 200 13.79 -0.74 -2.49
C ALA A 200 13.36 -0.06 -3.79
N MET A 201 12.46 -0.68 -4.56
CA MET A 201 12.02 -0.14 -5.84
C MET A 201 11.15 1.12 -5.69
N CYS A 202 10.32 1.18 -4.64
CA CYS A 202 9.42 2.30 -4.37
C CYS A 202 9.09 2.42 -2.86
N ALA A 203 8.26 3.40 -2.50
CA ALA A 203 7.87 3.63 -1.11
C ALA A 203 7.13 2.42 -0.49
N ILE A 204 6.23 1.76 -1.23
CA ILE A 204 5.51 0.57 -0.75
C ILE A 204 6.45 -0.63 -0.64
N ASP A 205 7.39 -0.78 -1.58
CA ASP A 205 8.44 -1.80 -1.51
C ASP A 205 9.34 -1.61 -0.28
N ALA A 206 9.70 -0.36 0.01
CA ALA A 206 10.50 -0.02 1.19
C ALA A 206 9.81 -0.41 2.50
N LEU A 207 8.49 -0.18 2.62
CA LEU A 207 7.68 -0.65 3.75
C LEU A 207 7.54 -2.18 3.76
N GLY A 208 7.47 -2.79 2.60
CA GLY A 208 7.31 -4.23 2.42
C GLY A 208 8.51 -5.06 2.88
N ILE A 209 9.72 -4.57 2.71
CA ILE A 209 10.96 -5.30 3.06
C ILE A 209 10.99 -5.70 4.55
N PRO A 210 10.84 -4.81 5.54
CA PRO A 210 10.84 -5.21 6.94
C PRO A 210 9.60 -6.04 7.34
N LEU A 211 8.48 -5.90 6.64
CA LEU A 211 7.27 -6.72 6.86
C LEU A 211 7.49 -8.16 6.35
N MET A 212 8.01 -8.31 5.15
CA MET A 212 8.30 -9.60 4.52
C MET A 212 9.34 -10.41 5.30
N THR A 213 10.35 -9.73 5.83
CA THR A 213 11.45 -10.38 6.57
C THR A 213 11.14 -10.60 8.05
N GLY A 214 10.09 -9.95 8.57
CA GLY A 214 9.78 -9.96 10.00
C GLY A 214 10.85 -9.26 10.87
N THR A 215 11.73 -8.45 10.27
CA THR A 215 12.92 -7.87 10.91
C THR A 215 12.69 -6.39 11.18
N ASP A 216 13.18 -5.90 12.32
CA ASP A 216 13.20 -4.47 12.61
C ASP A 216 14.10 -3.73 11.62
N GLY A 217 13.75 -2.50 11.29
CA GLY A 217 14.52 -1.76 10.30
C GLY A 217 14.25 -0.26 10.28
N VAL A 218 15.10 0.42 9.54
CA VAL A 218 15.00 1.85 9.25
C VAL A 218 14.97 2.03 7.74
N ILE A 219 14.07 2.86 7.26
CA ILE A 219 13.95 3.28 5.87
C ILE A 219 14.42 4.71 5.78
N ASP A 220 15.43 4.96 4.97
CA ASP A 220 15.88 6.29 4.59
C ASP A 220 15.38 6.61 3.18
N SER A 221 14.71 7.75 3.07
CA SER A 221 14.13 8.24 1.81
C SER A 221 14.15 9.76 1.79
N ALA A 222 13.61 10.35 0.73
CA ALA A 222 13.40 11.78 0.62
C ALA A 222 12.13 12.07 -0.15
N ASP A 223 11.53 13.21 0.13
CA ASP A 223 10.45 13.78 -0.67
C ASP A 223 10.99 14.11 -2.07
N PRO A 224 10.36 13.63 -3.15
CA PRO A 224 10.92 13.74 -4.50
C PRO A 224 10.98 15.18 -5.03
N ASP A 225 10.10 16.05 -4.55
CA ASP A 225 9.99 17.44 -5.04
C ASP A 225 10.85 18.40 -4.26
N THR A 226 11.00 18.17 -2.95
CA THR A 226 11.71 19.08 -2.04
C THR A 226 13.06 18.59 -1.61
N GLY A 227 13.35 17.29 -1.73
CA GLY A 227 14.57 16.66 -1.24
C GLY A 227 14.63 16.55 0.29
N VAL A 228 13.57 16.92 1.01
CA VAL A 228 13.52 16.82 2.47
C VAL A 228 13.62 15.35 2.90
N PRO A 229 14.56 15.01 3.81
CA PRO A 229 14.71 13.63 4.28
C PRO A 229 13.47 13.09 4.96
N ILE A 230 13.15 11.85 4.66
CA ILE A 230 12.06 11.08 5.28
C ILE A 230 12.66 9.82 5.87
N GLY A 231 12.51 9.65 7.18
CA GLY A 231 12.98 8.50 7.93
C GLY A 231 11.80 7.72 8.51
N ILE A 232 11.76 6.40 8.31
CA ILE A 232 10.69 5.55 8.85
C ILE A 232 11.35 4.40 9.60
N GLN A 233 10.95 4.17 10.84
CA GLN A 233 11.48 3.10 11.67
C GLN A 233 10.39 2.11 12.05
N ARG A 234 10.68 0.81 11.90
CA ARG A 234 9.89 -0.29 12.42
C ARG A 234 10.59 -0.94 13.60
N ARG A 235 9.85 -1.13 14.71
CA ARG A 235 10.27 -1.95 15.87
C ARG A 235 9.11 -2.86 16.28
N GLY A 236 9.25 -4.15 16.06
CA GLY A 236 8.15 -5.10 16.21
C GLY A 236 6.97 -4.70 15.32
N ASN A 237 5.84 -4.34 15.95
CA ASN A 237 4.64 -3.87 15.25
C ASN A 237 4.49 -2.34 15.25
N GLU A 238 5.44 -1.62 15.87
CA GLU A 238 5.38 -0.17 15.98
C GLU A 238 6.14 0.48 14.82
N TRP A 239 5.53 1.56 14.28
CA TRP A 239 6.11 2.36 13.22
C TRP A 239 6.24 3.81 13.66
N THR A 240 7.41 4.38 13.44
CA THR A 240 7.69 5.80 13.71
C THR A 240 8.11 6.47 12.42
N TRP A 241 7.46 7.59 12.10
CA TRP A 241 7.65 8.34 10.86
C TRP A 241 8.23 9.73 11.15
N ARG A 242 9.14 10.18 10.32
CA ARG A 242 9.78 11.50 10.40
C ARG A 242 9.90 12.09 8.99
N PRO A 243 9.11 13.13 8.67
CA PRO A 243 8.09 13.79 9.51
C PRO A 243 6.94 12.86 9.94
N ALA A 244 6.30 13.17 11.07
CA ALA A 244 5.12 12.42 11.54
C ALA A 244 3.90 12.59 10.62
N THR A 245 3.92 13.60 9.74
CA THR A 245 2.90 13.91 8.74
C THR A 245 3.10 13.19 7.41
N THR A 246 4.18 12.42 7.25
CA THR A 246 4.51 11.73 5.98
C THR A 246 3.31 10.97 5.42
N ALA A 247 3.08 11.16 4.13
CA ALA A 247 2.07 10.47 3.33
C ALA A 247 2.72 9.71 2.17
N VAL A 248 1.97 8.80 1.53
CA VAL A 248 2.45 8.03 0.38
C VAL A 248 1.56 8.32 -0.82
N VAL A 249 2.17 8.71 -1.94
CA VAL A 249 1.49 8.77 -3.24
C VAL A 249 1.61 7.41 -3.91
N ILE A 250 0.50 6.88 -4.40
CA ILE A 250 0.50 5.81 -5.39
C ILE A 250 0.00 6.40 -6.69
N GLY A 251 0.92 6.73 -7.57
CA GLY A 251 0.63 7.19 -8.91
C GLY A 251 0.74 6.06 -9.93
N HIS A 252 0.08 6.19 -11.06
CA HIS A 252 0.27 5.36 -12.23
C HIS A 252 0.18 6.21 -13.50
N THR A 253 1.01 5.88 -14.47
CA THR A 253 0.93 6.45 -15.81
C THR A 253 0.22 5.45 -16.74
N ARG A 254 -0.46 5.95 -17.75
CA ARG A 254 -1.14 5.09 -18.75
C ARG A 254 -0.17 4.48 -19.78
N CYS A 255 1.04 4.12 -19.37
CA CYS A 255 2.06 3.56 -20.27
C CYS A 255 2.14 2.04 -20.13
N CYS A 256 2.51 1.35 -21.22
CA CYS A 256 2.85 -0.07 -21.21
C CYS A 256 4.29 -0.25 -20.73
N GLY A 257 4.55 -1.22 -19.85
CA GLY A 257 5.89 -1.52 -19.32
C GLY A 257 5.86 -2.47 -18.12
N THR A 258 7.03 -2.74 -17.55
CA THR A 258 7.13 -3.49 -16.29
C THR A 258 6.57 -2.69 -15.11
N LEU A 259 6.31 -3.33 -13.98
CA LEU A 259 5.95 -2.65 -12.73
C LEU A 259 6.96 -1.56 -12.36
N ALA A 260 8.25 -1.84 -12.56
CA ALA A 260 9.34 -0.89 -12.32
C ALA A 260 9.20 0.39 -13.15
N ASP A 261 8.80 0.27 -14.41
CA ASP A 261 8.72 1.40 -15.33
C ASP A 261 7.43 2.21 -15.19
N THR A 262 6.33 1.54 -14.85
CA THR A 262 4.99 2.13 -14.89
C THR A 262 4.45 2.56 -13.53
N LEU A 263 4.80 1.86 -12.45
CA LEU A 263 4.26 2.07 -11.11
C LEU A 263 5.32 2.53 -10.12
N CYS A 264 6.44 1.79 -9.99
CA CYS A 264 7.39 2.03 -8.89
C CYS A 264 7.96 3.45 -8.89
N ARG A 265 8.15 4.06 -10.06
CA ARG A 265 8.62 5.46 -10.16
C ARG A 265 7.61 6.49 -9.65
N SER A 266 6.34 6.12 -9.61
CA SER A 266 5.23 6.99 -9.22
C SER A 266 4.67 6.66 -7.82
N ILE A 267 5.37 5.79 -7.07
CA ILE A 267 5.01 5.45 -5.69
C ILE A 267 6.07 6.02 -4.77
N THR A 268 5.75 7.14 -4.13
CA THR A 268 6.72 8.00 -3.43
C THR A 268 6.26 8.40 -2.04
N PHE A 269 7.22 8.67 -1.15
CA PHE A 269 6.94 9.31 0.13
C PHE A 269 6.95 10.82 -0.02
N HIS A 270 6.04 11.51 0.67
CA HIS A 270 5.98 12.96 0.77
C HIS A 270 5.93 13.38 2.23
N THR A 271 6.48 14.55 2.54
CA THR A 271 6.58 15.07 3.92
C THR A 271 5.23 15.23 4.60
N ASP A 272 4.18 15.48 3.83
CA ASP A 272 2.80 15.60 4.29
C ASP A 272 1.80 15.44 3.13
N PRO A 273 0.48 15.31 3.42
CA PRO A 273 -0.55 15.18 2.39
C PRO A 273 -0.67 16.38 1.45
N GLN A 274 -0.28 17.61 1.87
CA GLN A 274 -0.36 18.80 1.02
C GLN A 274 0.74 18.76 -0.05
N HIS A 275 1.97 18.36 0.32
CA HIS A 275 3.04 18.11 -0.65
C HIS A 275 2.67 16.97 -1.59
N ALA A 276 2.10 15.89 -1.07
CA ALA A 276 1.60 14.79 -1.90
C ALA A 276 0.55 15.24 -2.93
N GLN A 277 -0.39 16.11 -2.53
CA GLN A 277 -1.39 16.68 -3.44
C GLN A 277 -0.75 17.60 -4.46
N SER A 278 0.16 18.47 -4.02
CA SER A 278 0.90 19.37 -4.93
C SER A 278 1.72 18.58 -5.97
N HIS A 279 2.28 17.43 -5.58
CA HIS A 279 2.96 16.54 -6.51
C HIS A 279 2.00 16.05 -7.61
N LEU A 280 0.83 15.54 -7.24
CA LEU A 280 -0.17 15.08 -8.20
C LEU A 280 -0.70 16.23 -9.09
N ASP A 281 -0.89 17.41 -8.53
CA ASP A 281 -1.36 18.60 -9.26
C ASP A 281 -0.32 19.07 -10.30
N ASN A 282 0.98 18.94 -9.98
CA ASN A 282 2.09 19.30 -10.86
C ASN A 282 2.40 18.22 -11.91
N HIS A 283 1.87 17.00 -11.73
CA HIS A 283 2.07 15.86 -12.62
C HIS A 283 0.73 15.33 -13.14
N PRO A 284 0.03 16.08 -14.03
CA PRO A 284 -1.31 15.70 -14.50
C PRO A 284 -1.34 14.39 -15.30
N GLU A 285 -0.19 13.89 -15.74
CA GLU A 285 -0.04 12.57 -16.35
C GLU A 285 -0.16 11.43 -15.33
N LEU A 286 0.04 11.72 -14.04
CA LEU A 286 -0.14 10.76 -12.95
C LEU A 286 -1.59 10.75 -12.50
N GLN A 287 -2.21 9.59 -12.58
CA GLN A 287 -3.45 9.32 -11.84
C GLN A 287 -3.05 8.62 -10.54
N GLY A 288 -3.43 9.17 -9.40
CA GLY A 288 -2.91 8.65 -8.14
C GLY A 288 -3.84 8.84 -6.95
N LEU A 289 -3.48 8.14 -5.88
CA LEU A 289 -4.09 8.21 -4.57
C LEU A 289 -3.05 8.62 -3.54
N ILE A 290 -3.47 9.38 -2.54
CA ILE A 290 -2.65 9.69 -1.38
C ILE A 290 -3.09 8.74 -0.26
N LEU A 291 -2.16 7.91 0.20
CA LEU A 291 -2.42 6.98 1.29
C LEU A 291 -1.96 7.56 2.62
N SER A 292 -2.70 7.25 3.66
CA SER A 292 -2.24 7.40 5.04
C SER A 292 -1.09 6.41 5.32
N GLN A 293 -0.34 6.65 6.40
CA GLN A 293 0.70 5.73 6.87
C GLN A 293 0.14 4.33 7.14
N TYR A 294 -1.04 4.25 7.72
CA TYR A 294 -1.72 2.98 8.00
C TYR A 294 -2.08 2.23 6.72
N ASP A 295 -2.69 2.91 5.75
CA ASP A 295 -3.10 2.29 4.49
C ASP A 295 -1.88 1.83 3.67
N ALA A 296 -0.79 2.61 3.70
CA ALA A 296 0.46 2.26 3.04
C ALA A 296 1.11 1.00 3.66
N ILE A 297 1.13 0.90 5.00
CA ILE A 297 1.61 -0.30 5.71
C ILE A 297 0.71 -1.50 5.40
N ALA A 298 -0.61 -1.34 5.43
CA ALA A 298 -1.55 -2.41 5.13
C ALA A 298 -1.38 -2.93 3.69
N LEU A 299 -1.19 -2.03 2.74
CA LEU A 299 -0.92 -2.38 1.35
C LEU A 299 0.42 -3.13 1.20
N ALA A 300 1.48 -2.62 1.83
CA ALA A 300 2.79 -3.27 1.82
C ALA A 300 2.75 -4.67 2.47
N GLN A 301 2.01 -4.83 3.56
CA GLN A 301 1.80 -6.12 4.22
C GLN A 301 1.06 -7.11 3.30
N ALA A 302 0.03 -6.66 2.61
CA ALA A 302 -0.73 -7.50 1.66
C ALA A 302 0.12 -7.89 0.44
N ALA A 303 0.94 -6.96 -0.05
CA ALA A 303 1.77 -7.19 -1.24
C ALA A 303 2.98 -8.10 -0.97
N PHE A 304 3.63 -7.99 0.18
CA PHE A 304 4.94 -8.58 0.42
C PHE A 304 5.01 -9.49 1.66
N GLY A 305 4.18 -9.25 2.68
CA GLY A 305 4.21 -10.02 3.92
C GLY A 305 4.28 -11.54 3.74
N PRO A 306 3.48 -12.15 2.84
CA PRO A 306 3.49 -13.61 2.65
C PRO A 306 4.69 -14.19 1.90
N LEU A 307 5.56 -13.37 1.31
CA LEU A 307 6.60 -13.87 0.37
C LEU A 307 7.66 -14.72 1.05
N LEU A 308 8.14 -14.36 2.24
CA LEU A 308 9.15 -15.08 3.00
C LEU A 308 8.62 -15.79 4.24
N THR A 309 7.41 -15.45 4.69
CA THR A 309 6.71 -16.17 5.77
C THR A 309 6.02 -17.39 5.18
N SER A 310 6.40 -18.58 5.55
CA SER A 310 5.74 -19.85 5.19
C SER A 310 5.19 -20.50 6.41
#